data_5ea72b7ad7f6c7fa1c5d0dbae476a0e0
#
_entry.id   5ea72b7ad7f6c7fa1c5d0dbae476a0e0
#
_cell.length_a   1.000
_cell.length_b   1.000
_cell.length_c   1.000
_cell.angle_alpha   90.00
_cell.angle_beta   90.00
_cell.angle_gamma   90.00
#
_symmetry.space_group_name_H-M   'P 1'
#
loop_
_entity.id
_entity.type
_entity.pdbx_description
1 polymer ?
#
loop_
_entity_poly.entity_id
_entity_poly.type
_entity_poly.pdbx_seq_one_letter_code
_entity_poly.pdbx_strand_id
1 'polypeptide(L)'
;MDNGEVSAYSEEDLTKLAEEILEEKKGEGKKGSLLYEKKDKGGYILVAFLDNTLMLESAGTLVTYTLIFGGIALVLIFLLANYLAGKILAPLEENYERQKQFVSDAGHELKIPAAVINANLELLTREMGENQRMSALITQLLDLARAENARPQMEPLNLSRLVWGETLPFEPVAYEKGLALNSSIEEEIWVNGNSVQLKQLTSILIDNGIRHGSQGKEVNLELKRVKNSAVLSVANEGREIPEEQRKHLFERFYRSDQARAAEDGHYGLGLAIAKAIAQTHKGSIQVQCREGMVIFLVKLPLQKGNTPKS
;
A
#
# COMPACT_ATOMS: atom_id res chain seq x y z
N MET A 1 -22.51 62.91 -42.38
CA MET A 1 -21.93 61.83 -41.62
C MET A 1 -21.00 62.42 -40.56
N ASP A 2 -21.26 62.15 -39.33
CA ASP A 2 -20.36 62.58 -38.27
C ASP A 2 -19.36 61.47 -38.05
N ASN A 3 -18.13 61.70 -38.46
CA ASN A 3 -17.06 60.73 -38.43
C ASN A 3 -16.31 60.91 -37.08
N GLY A 4 -16.84 60.33 -36.02
CA GLY A 4 -15.96 59.99 -34.91
C GLY A 4 -14.86 59.08 -35.45
N GLU A 5 -13.59 59.32 -35.15
CA GLU A 5 -12.41 58.63 -35.67
C GLU A 5 -12.55 57.09 -35.58
N VAL A 6 -12.93 56.48 -36.71
CA VAL A 6 -12.85 55.04 -36.92
C VAL A 6 -11.53 54.79 -37.67
N SER A 7 -10.47 54.54 -36.91
CA SER A 7 -9.07 54.63 -37.37
C SER A 7 -8.65 53.59 -38.40
N ALA A 8 -9.41 52.52 -38.63
CA ALA A 8 -9.02 51.41 -39.51
C ALA A 8 -9.79 51.37 -40.87
N TYR A 9 -10.85 52.14 -41.03
CA TYR A 9 -11.72 52.07 -42.24
C TYR A 9 -11.91 53.48 -42.87
N SER A 10 -11.87 53.51 -44.20
CA SER A 10 -12.13 54.74 -44.94
C SER A 10 -13.64 55.07 -44.96
N GLU A 11 -13.99 56.36 -45.17
CA GLU A 11 -15.42 56.77 -45.31
C GLU A 11 -16.14 56.00 -46.45
N GLU A 12 -15.44 55.69 -47.52
CA GLU A 12 -16.01 54.91 -48.62
C GLU A 12 -16.34 53.48 -48.21
N ASP A 13 -15.45 52.85 -47.42
CA ASP A 13 -15.67 51.48 -46.92
C ASP A 13 -16.82 51.42 -45.92
N LEU A 14 -16.92 52.39 -45.04
CA LEU A 14 -18.03 52.48 -44.07
C LEU A 14 -19.35 52.74 -44.77
N THR A 15 -19.36 53.52 -45.84
CA THR A 15 -20.57 53.82 -46.62
C THR A 15 -21.07 52.53 -47.32
N LYS A 16 -20.19 51.81 -47.98
CA LYS A 16 -20.54 50.53 -48.62
C LYS A 16 -21.05 49.50 -47.60
N LEU A 17 -20.38 49.40 -46.45
CA LEU A 17 -20.81 48.52 -45.35
C LEU A 17 -22.17 48.94 -44.80
N ALA A 18 -22.45 50.26 -44.70
CA ALA A 18 -23.75 50.75 -44.22
C ALA A 18 -24.88 50.41 -45.23
N GLU A 19 -24.62 50.48 -46.52
CA GLU A 19 -25.56 50.06 -47.57
C GLU A 19 -25.87 48.56 -47.48
N GLU A 20 -24.87 47.71 -47.28
CA GLU A 20 -25.07 46.27 -47.09
C GLU A 20 -25.87 45.96 -45.84
N ILE A 21 -25.62 46.67 -44.72
CA ILE A 21 -26.32 46.48 -43.44
C ILE A 21 -27.78 46.95 -43.51
N LEU A 22 -28.05 47.96 -44.36
CA LEU A 22 -29.44 48.42 -44.58
C LEU A 22 -30.32 47.31 -45.22
N GLU A 23 -29.78 46.47 -46.06
CA GLU A 23 -30.47 45.31 -46.64
C GLU A 23 -30.64 44.13 -45.65
N GLU A 24 -29.80 44.05 -44.61
CA GLU A 24 -29.90 43.01 -43.60
C GLU A 24 -31.10 43.22 -42.66
N LYS A 25 -31.80 42.14 -42.31
CA LYS A 25 -32.94 42.16 -41.38
C LYS A 25 -32.54 42.30 -39.91
N LYS A 26 -31.25 42.14 -39.57
CA LYS A 26 -30.74 42.19 -38.21
C LYS A 26 -30.47 43.64 -37.79
N GLY A 27 -30.91 44.01 -36.57
CA GLY A 27 -30.69 45.33 -35.99
C GLY A 27 -29.28 45.52 -35.42
N GLU A 28 -28.54 44.47 -35.19
CA GLU A 28 -27.18 44.51 -34.65
C GLU A 28 -26.35 43.33 -35.20
N GLY A 29 -25.05 43.50 -35.26
CA GLY A 29 -24.18 42.45 -35.76
C GLY A 29 -22.69 42.83 -35.76
N LYS A 30 -21.89 41.93 -36.36
CA LYS A 30 -20.45 42.10 -36.53
C LYS A 30 -20.07 41.85 -37.98
N LYS A 31 -19.30 42.77 -38.57
CA LYS A 31 -18.68 42.60 -39.87
C LYS A 31 -17.17 42.90 -39.77
N GLY A 32 -16.35 41.84 -39.86
CA GLY A 32 -14.93 41.94 -39.62
C GLY A 32 -14.64 42.32 -38.14
N SER A 33 -13.92 43.44 -37.93
CA SER A 33 -13.64 44.00 -36.62
C SER A 33 -14.67 45.07 -36.16
N LEU A 34 -15.61 45.45 -37.06
CA LEU A 34 -16.63 46.40 -36.73
C LEU A 34 -17.85 45.73 -36.13
N LEU A 35 -18.31 46.27 -34.99
CA LEU A 35 -19.64 46.01 -34.43
C LEU A 35 -20.56 47.09 -34.97
N TYR A 36 -21.79 46.74 -35.39
CA TYR A 36 -22.77 47.71 -35.87
C TYR A 36 -24.10 47.56 -35.13
N GLU A 37 -24.75 48.69 -34.93
CA GLU A 37 -26.14 48.79 -34.46
C GLU A 37 -26.94 49.64 -35.46
N LYS A 38 -28.08 49.11 -35.92
CA LYS A 38 -29.03 49.76 -36.84
C LYS A 38 -30.28 50.10 -36.09
N LYS A 39 -30.69 51.39 -36.10
CA LYS A 39 -31.85 51.85 -35.39
C LYS A 39 -32.71 52.72 -36.29
N ASP A 40 -33.98 52.36 -36.40
CA ASP A 40 -34.98 53.23 -37.13
C ASP A 40 -35.46 54.35 -36.21
N LYS A 41 -35.43 55.60 -36.73
CA LYS A 41 -35.83 56.81 -36.05
C LYS A 41 -37.04 57.41 -36.67
N GLY A 42 -37.86 56.70 -37.48
CA GLY A 42 -39.11 57.12 -38.04
C GLY A 42 -39.01 58.05 -39.25
N GLY A 43 -37.87 58.46 -39.72
CA GLY A 43 -37.61 59.28 -40.90
C GLY A 43 -36.25 59.04 -41.52
N TYR A 44 -35.42 58.36 -40.83
CA TYR A 44 -34.07 57.90 -41.27
C TYR A 44 -33.64 56.73 -40.48
N ILE A 45 -32.73 55.96 -41.07
CA ILE A 45 -32.05 54.78 -40.37
C ILE A 45 -30.71 55.26 -39.95
N LEU A 46 -30.39 55.09 -38.63
CA LEU A 46 -29.07 55.33 -38.06
C LEU A 46 -28.34 54.04 -38.01
N VAL A 47 -27.13 53.97 -38.59
CA VAL A 47 -26.20 52.88 -38.45
C VAL A 47 -24.97 53.40 -37.69
N ALA A 48 -24.71 52.85 -36.52
CA ALA A 48 -23.55 53.18 -35.71
C ALA A 48 -22.54 52.06 -35.83
N PHE A 49 -21.28 52.41 -36.00
CA PHE A 49 -20.15 51.46 -36.04
C PHE A 49 -19.24 51.68 -34.85
N LEU A 50 -18.79 50.59 -34.25
CA LEU A 50 -17.78 50.59 -33.22
C LEU A 50 -16.59 49.72 -33.71
N ASP A 51 -15.44 50.35 -33.84
CA ASP A 51 -14.22 49.64 -34.16
C ASP A 51 -13.66 48.89 -32.94
N ASN A 52 -13.61 47.57 -33.04
CA ASN A 52 -13.13 46.70 -32.00
C ASN A 52 -11.74 46.11 -32.33
N THR A 53 -11.05 46.64 -33.33
CA THR A 53 -9.77 46.14 -33.83
C THR A 53 -8.72 46.13 -32.75
N LEU A 54 -8.51 47.24 -32.06
CA LEU A 54 -7.52 47.34 -30.98
C LEU A 54 -7.77 46.37 -29.82
N MET A 55 -9.06 46.15 -29.50
CA MET A 55 -9.44 45.25 -28.43
C MET A 55 -9.17 43.79 -28.82
N LEU A 56 -9.48 43.42 -30.07
CA LEU A 56 -9.23 42.08 -30.58
C LEU A 56 -7.73 41.79 -30.74
N GLU A 57 -6.94 42.74 -31.23
CA GLU A 57 -5.48 42.64 -31.31
C GLU A 57 -4.82 42.52 -29.93
N SER A 58 -5.26 43.37 -28.99
CA SER A 58 -4.77 43.30 -27.60
C SER A 58 -5.11 41.98 -26.93
N ALA A 59 -6.37 41.51 -27.11
CA ALA A 59 -6.77 40.20 -26.59
C ALA A 59 -5.98 39.04 -27.20
N GLY A 60 -5.76 39.07 -28.52
CA GLY A 60 -4.93 38.07 -29.21
C GLY A 60 -3.50 38.04 -28.71
N THR A 61 -2.93 39.23 -28.51
CA THR A 61 -1.57 39.38 -27.98
C THR A 61 -1.46 38.87 -26.55
N LEU A 62 -2.42 39.16 -25.67
CA LEU A 62 -2.48 38.66 -24.30
C LEU A 62 -2.59 37.13 -24.26
N VAL A 63 -3.46 36.54 -25.09
CA VAL A 63 -3.59 35.08 -25.18
C VAL A 63 -2.29 34.46 -25.63
N THR A 64 -1.64 35.04 -26.64
CA THR A 64 -0.37 34.52 -27.16
C THR A 64 0.73 34.54 -26.10
N TYR A 65 0.89 35.68 -25.42
CA TYR A 65 1.88 35.77 -24.32
C TYR A 65 1.54 34.81 -23.17
N THR A 66 0.28 34.69 -22.79
CA THR A 66 -0.13 33.76 -21.74
C THR A 66 0.22 32.31 -22.09
N LEU A 67 -0.01 31.89 -23.34
CA LEU A 67 0.34 30.56 -23.81
C LEU A 67 1.87 30.34 -23.84
N ILE A 68 2.63 31.31 -24.32
CA ILE A 68 4.10 31.23 -24.37
C ILE A 68 4.68 31.16 -22.96
N PHE A 69 4.34 32.12 -22.09
CA PHE A 69 4.87 32.14 -20.72
C PHE A 69 4.38 30.96 -19.88
N GLY A 70 3.10 30.56 -20.06
CA GLY A 70 2.56 29.37 -19.40
C GLY A 70 3.25 28.09 -19.85
N GLY A 71 3.52 27.96 -21.15
CA GLY A 71 4.26 26.82 -21.70
C GLY A 71 5.70 26.76 -21.17
N ILE A 72 6.40 27.88 -21.15
CA ILE A 72 7.75 27.99 -20.56
C ILE A 72 7.74 27.62 -19.08
N ALA A 73 6.80 28.14 -18.32
CA ALA A 73 6.67 27.84 -16.88
C ALA A 73 6.43 26.35 -16.63
N LEU A 74 5.56 25.69 -17.39
CA LEU A 74 5.31 24.26 -17.28
C LEU A 74 6.57 23.43 -17.57
N VAL A 75 7.34 23.80 -18.63
CA VAL A 75 8.60 23.11 -18.93
C VAL A 75 9.62 23.29 -17.80
N LEU A 76 9.74 24.49 -17.24
CA LEU A 76 10.66 24.76 -16.11
C LEU A 76 10.26 23.97 -14.85
N ILE A 77 8.96 23.92 -14.53
CA ILE A 77 8.44 23.14 -13.39
C ILE A 77 8.73 21.65 -13.61
N PHE A 78 8.51 21.15 -14.83
CA PHE A 78 8.78 19.74 -15.16
C PHE A 78 10.27 19.40 -15.02
N LEU A 79 11.17 20.26 -15.54
CA LEU A 79 12.62 20.08 -15.42
C LEU A 79 13.08 20.13 -13.95
N LEU A 80 12.53 21.08 -13.17
CA LEU A 80 12.82 21.20 -11.76
C LEU A 80 12.36 19.98 -10.97
N ALA A 81 11.14 19.49 -11.25
CA ALA A 81 10.60 18.31 -10.62
C ALA A 81 11.43 17.05 -10.90
N ASN A 82 11.86 16.86 -12.16
CA ASN A 82 12.75 15.75 -12.52
C ASN A 82 14.13 15.87 -11.87
N TYR A 83 14.69 17.08 -11.83
CA TYR A 83 15.98 17.33 -11.16
C TYR A 83 15.92 17.03 -9.65
N LEU A 84 14.86 17.51 -8.96
CA LEU A 84 14.67 17.26 -7.54
C LEU A 84 14.37 15.78 -7.26
N ALA A 85 13.56 15.13 -8.08
CA ALA A 85 13.29 13.70 -7.97
C ALA A 85 14.58 12.88 -8.05
N GLY A 86 15.40 13.13 -9.07
CA GLY A 86 16.68 12.41 -9.24
C GLY A 86 17.69 12.69 -8.12
N LYS A 87 17.73 13.91 -7.59
CA LYS A 87 18.72 14.30 -6.59
C LYS A 87 18.33 13.95 -5.14
N ILE A 88 17.05 13.87 -4.85
CA ILE A 88 16.54 13.60 -3.49
C ILE A 88 16.17 12.13 -3.32
N LEU A 89 15.47 11.52 -4.29
CA LEU A 89 15.04 10.13 -4.19
C LEU A 89 16.19 9.13 -4.34
N ALA A 90 17.11 9.36 -5.27
CA ALA A 90 18.22 8.43 -5.51
C ALA A 90 19.08 8.16 -4.27
N PRO A 91 19.56 9.16 -3.50
CA PRO A 91 20.33 8.91 -2.29
C PRO A 91 19.49 8.29 -1.14
N LEU A 92 18.17 8.52 -1.11
CA LEU A 92 17.29 7.89 -0.13
C LEU A 92 17.15 6.38 -0.42
N GLU A 93 17.00 6.01 -1.69
CA GLU A 93 16.88 4.62 -2.13
C GLU A 93 18.20 3.86 -1.89
N GLU A 94 19.35 4.50 -2.17
CA GLU A 94 20.68 3.92 -1.93
C GLU A 94 20.97 3.76 -0.43
N ASN A 95 20.63 4.72 0.41
CA ASN A 95 20.77 4.61 1.86
C ASN A 95 19.86 3.54 2.44
N TYR A 96 18.64 3.40 1.92
CA TYR A 96 17.69 2.35 2.32
C TYR A 96 18.18 0.96 1.94
N GLU A 97 18.72 0.78 0.73
CA GLU A 97 19.31 -0.50 0.31
C GLU A 97 20.60 -0.84 1.09
N ARG A 98 21.44 0.14 1.38
CA ARG A 98 22.64 -0.03 2.24
C ARG A 98 22.28 -0.41 3.68
N GLN A 99 21.23 0.23 4.25
CA GLN A 99 20.76 -0.10 5.59
C GLN A 99 20.17 -1.51 5.64
N LYS A 100 19.45 -1.93 4.61
CA LYS A 100 18.90 -3.26 4.45
C LYS A 100 19.99 -4.32 4.30
N GLN A 101 21.00 -4.04 3.49
CA GLN A 101 22.15 -4.93 3.32
C GLN A 101 22.96 -5.04 4.60
N PHE A 102 23.21 -3.92 5.31
CA PHE A 102 23.86 -3.91 6.61
C PHE A 102 23.11 -4.79 7.65
N VAL A 103 21.79 -4.70 7.72
CA VAL A 103 20.98 -5.55 8.63
C VAL A 103 21.06 -7.01 8.23
N SER A 104 21.10 -7.34 6.93
CA SER A 104 21.24 -8.70 6.43
C SER A 104 22.65 -9.24 6.74
N ASP A 105 23.68 -8.46 6.46
CA ASP A 105 25.08 -8.86 6.67
C ASP A 105 25.43 -8.96 8.16
N ALA A 106 24.98 -7.98 8.96
CA ALA A 106 25.09 -8.06 10.43
C ALA A 106 24.38 -9.28 10.98
N GLY A 107 23.25 -9.67 10.37
CA GLY A 107 22.53 -10.89 10.72
C GLY A 107 23.31 -12.17 10.44
N HIS A 108 24.03 -12.23 9.33
CA HIS A 108 24.91 -13.35 9.03
C HIS A 108 26.17 -13.35 9.90
N GLU A 109 26.78 -12.18 10.08
CA GLU A 109 27.99 -12.01 10.89
C GLU A 109 27.76 -12.26 12.40
N LEU A 110 26.56 -11.95 12.92
CA LEU A 110 26.18 -12.24 14.31
C LEU A 110 25.75 -13.69 14.53
N LYS A 111 25.24 -14.37 13.50
CA LYS A 111 24.83 -15.77 13.60
C LYS A 111 26.01 -16.72 13.77
N ILE A 112 27.15 -16.39 13.15
CA ILE A 112 28.39 -17.23 13.24
C ILE A 112 28.97 -17.16 14.66
N PRO A 113 29.26 -15.96 15.28
CA PRO A 113 29.76 -15.96 16.64
C PRO A 113 28.74 -16.45 17.67
N ALA A 114 27.44 -16.23 17.48
CA ALA A 114 26.41 -16.80 18.35
C ALA A 114 26.38 -18.34 18.27
N ALA A 115 26.58 -18.94 17.11
CA ALA A 115 26.69 -20.39 16.95
C ALA A 115 27.99 -20.95 17.57
N VAL A 116 29.10 -20.20 17.45
CA VAL A 116 30.40 -20.58 18.06
C VAL A 116 30.34 -20.44 19.59
N ILE A 117 29.68 -19.41 20.11
CA ILE A 117 29.45 -19.22 21.55
C ILE A 117 28.57 -20.36 22.08
N ASN A 118 27.47 -20.69 21.38
CA ASN A 118 26.62 -21.83 21.76
C ASN A 118 27.39 -23.18 21.75
N ALA A 119 28.23 -23.44 20.74
CA ALA A 119 29.00 -24.68 20.65
C ALA A 119 30.05 -24.75 21.76
N ASN A 120 30.66 -23.65 22.18
CA ASN A 120 31.63 -23.63 23.28
C ASN A 120 30.98 -23.66 24.67
N LEU A 121 29.72 -23.23 24.80
CA LEU A 121 28.95 -23.21 26.06
C LEU A 121 28.26 -24.55 26.39
N GLU A 122 28.10 -25.44 25.41
CA GLU A 122 27.72 -26.86 25.67
C GLU A 122 28.72 -27.57 26.60
N LEU A 123 29.94 -27.05 26.73
CA LEU A 123 30.97 -27.57 27.63
C LEU A 123 30.94 -27.00 29.07
N LEU A 124 30.13 -25.98 29.33
CA LEU A 124 30.02 -25.33 30.65
C LEU A 124 28.55 -25.27 31.12
N THR A 125 28.06 -26.39 31.57
CA THR A 125 26.70 -26.63 32.04
C THR A 125 26.35 -25.88 33.34
N ARG A 126 25.96 -24.63 33.27
CA ARG A 126 25.04 -23.98 34.28
C ARG A 126 24.52 -22.60 33.96
N GLU A 127 24.98 -21.91 32.91
CA GLU A 127 24.49 -20.58 32.54
C GLU A 127 23.72 -20.59 31.18
N MET A 128 23.21 -21.74 30.76
CA MET A 128 22.65 -21.94 29.42
C MET A 128 21.32 -21.18 29.15
N GLY A 129 20.58 -20.82 30.18
CA GLY A 129 19.24 -20.21 29.99
C GLY A 129 19.27 -18.83 29.35
N GLU A 130 20.18 -17.94 29.76
CA GLU A 130 20.22 -16.55 29.27
C GLU A 130 20.78 -16.44 27.85
N ASN A 131 21.81 -17.25 27.52
CA ASN A 131 22.40 -17.23 26.18
C ASN A 131 21.48 -17.83 25.12
N GLN A 132 20.72 -18.88 25.44
CA GLN A 132 19.69 -19.44 24.56
C GLN A 132 18.56 -18.43 24.34
N ARG A 133 18.15 -17.71 25.37
CA ARG A 133 17.18 -16.61 25.28
C ARG A 133 17.68 -15.50 24.38
N MET A 134 18.92 -15.05 24.54
CA MET A 134 19.50 -13.98 23.72
C MET A 134 19.66 -14.39 22.25
N SER A 135 20.07 -15.62 21.99
CA SER A 135 20.15 -16.20 20.65
C SER A 135 18.78 -16.28 19.98
N ALA A 136 17.74 -16.69 20.73
CA ALA A 136 16.37 -16.74 20.23
C ALA A 136 15.84 -15.33 19.92
N LEU A 137 16.13 -14.33 20.76
CA LEU A 137 15.76 -12.94 20.53
C LEU A 137 16.41 -12.38 19.26
N ILE A 138 17.73 -12.58 19.12
CA ILE A 138 18.47 -12.13 17.93
C ILE A 138 17.88 -12.78 16.68
N THR A 139 17.60 -14.08 16.71
CA THR A 139 16.99 -14.79 15.57
C THR A 139 15.63 -14.21 15.21
N GLN A 140 14.76 -13.95 16.19
CA GLN A 140 13.44 -13.36 15.95
C GLN A 140 13.52 -11.91 15.43
N LEU A 141 14.48 -11.12 15.90
CA LEU A 141 14.71 -9.77 15.37
C LEU A 141 15.17 -9.79 13.92
N LEU A 142 16.05 -10.72 13.56
CA LEU A 142 16.52 -10.92 12.20
C LEU A 142 15.38 -11.41 11.28
N ASP A 143 14.56 -12.31 11.77
CA ASP A 143 13.38 -12.79 11.03
C ASP A 143 12.37 -11.68 10.81
N LEU A 144 12.15 -10.82 11.79
CA LEU A 144 11.30 -9.65 11.66
C LEU A 144 11.87 -8.67 10.62
N ALA A 145 13.16 -8.35 10.71
CA ALA A 145 13.82 -7.47 9.76
C ALA A 145 13.77 -8.02 8.33
N ARG A 146 13.92 -9.33 8.15
CA ARG A 146 13.75 -10.01 6.86
C ARG A 146 12.31 -9.96 6.36
N ALA A 147 11.33 -10.22 7.23
CA ALA A 147 9.92 -10.20 6.86
C ALA A 147 9.45 -8.81 6.42
N GLU A 148 9.99 -7.74 7.03
CA GLU A 148 9.62 -6.36 6.73
C GLU A 148 10.35 -5.79 5.51
N ASN A 149 11.61 -6.14 5.31
CA ASN A 149 12.48 -5.48 4.33
C ASN A 149 12.81 -6.34 3.09
N ALA A 150 12.65 -7.66 3.15
CA ALA A 150 12.94 -8.50 2.00
C ALA A 150 11.88 -8.36 0.91
N ARG A 151 12.33 -8.37 -0.34
CA ARG A 151 11.48 -8.64 -1.51
C ARG A 151 11.62 -10.14 -1.84
N PRO A 152 10.90 -11.03 -1.14
CA PRO A 152 11.05 -12.46 -1.36
C PRO A 152 10.61 -12.83 -2.77
N GLN A 153 11.25 -13.82 -3.35
CA GLN A 153 10.79 -14.40 -4.60
C GLN A 153 9.40 -15.01 -4.36
N MET A 154 8.41 -14.50 -5.07
CA MET A 154 7.04 -14.96 -5.01
C MET A 154 6.80 -15.96 -6.14
N GLU A 155 6.27 -17.13 -5.80
CA GLU A 155 5.95 -18.19 -6.74
C GLU A 155 4.55 -18.77 -6.48
N PRO A 156 3.91 -19.35 -7.49
CA PRO A 156 2.68 -20.11 -7.30
C PRO A 156 2.94 -21.29 -6.38
N LEU A 157 2.22 -21.39 -5.25
CA LEU A 157 2.36 -22.49 -4.32
C LEU A 157 1.00 -23.01 -3.84
N ASN A 158 0.94 -24.31 -3.59
CA ASN A 158 -0.22 -24.94 -2.99
C ASN A 158 -0.19 -24.72 -1.47
N LEU A 159 -1.02 -23.76 -1.01
CA LEU A 159 -1.10 -23.40 0.40
C LEU A 159 -1.67 -24.54 1.25
N SER A 160 -2.60 -25.33 0.71
CA SER A 160 -3.18 -26.48 1.43
C SER A 160 -2.12 -27.49 1.83
N ARG A 161 -1.24 -27.87 0.90
CA ARG A 161 -0.13 -28.79 1.17
C ARG A 161 0.88 -28.19 2.14
N LEU A 162 1.18 -26.90 2.01
CA LEU A 162 2.09 -26.21 2.90
C LEU A 162 1.57 -26.20 4.34
N VAL A 163 0.31 -25.76 4.53
CA VAL A 163 -0.31 -25.68 5.86
C VAL A 163 -0.42 -27.05 6.49
N TRP A 164 -0.84 -28.06 5.72
CA TRP A 164 -0.90 -29.45 6.20
C TRP A 164 0.47 -29.95 6.69
N GLY A 165 1.51 -29.75 5.87
CA GLY A 165 2.87 -30.17 6.23
C GLY A 165 3.43 -29.47 7.47
N GLU A 166 3.09 -28.17 7.67
CA GLU A 166 3.49 -27.41 8.87
C GLU A 166 2.68 -27.77 10.11
N THR A 167 1.50 -28.39 9.98
CA THR A 167 0.65 -28.79 11.14
C THR A 167 1.18 -30.05 11.79
N LEU A 168 1.70 -31.01 11.01
CA LEU A 168 2.15 -32.33 11.50
C LEU A 168 3.18 -32.27 12.66
N PRO A 169 4.23 -31.42 12.61
CA PRO A 169 5.22 -31.35 13.70
C PRO A 169 4.64 -30.84 15.03
N PHE A 170 3.47 -30.17 15.00
CA PHE A 170 2.86 -29.60 16.19
C PHE A 170 1.89 -30.56 16.89
N GLU A 171 1.47 -31.67 16.29
CA GLU A 171 0.58 -32.66 16.92
C GLU A 171 1.19 -33.22 18.22
N PRO A 172 2.45 -33.70 18.23
CA PRO A 172 3.09 -34.16 19.48
C PRO A 172 3.20 -33.06 20.54
N VAL A 173 3.54 -31.83 20.09
CA VAL A 173 3.69 -30.66 20.99
C VAL A 173 2.37 -30.29 21.67
N ALA A 174 1.27 -30.32 20.90
CA ALA A 174 -0.08 -30.09 21.45
C ALA A 174 -0.45 -31.20 22.45
N TYR A 175 -0.18 -32.45 22.08
CA TYR A 175 -0.47 -33.62 22.95
C TYR A 175 0.28 -33.56 24.29
N GLU A 176 1.57 -33.21 24.27
CA GLU A 176 2.37 -33.02 25.50
C GLU A 176 1.82 -31.94 26.42
N LYS A 177 1.17 -30.93 25.86
CA LYS A 177 0.47 -29.85 26.62
C LYS A 177 -0.97 -30.22 27.00
N GLY A 178 -1.42 -31.43 26.68
CA GLY A 178 -2.78 -31.88 26.95
C GLY A 178 -3.83 -31.19 26.09
N LEU A 179 -3.47 -30.80 24.86
CA LEU A 179 -4.36 -30.17 23.89
C LEU A 179 -4.59 -31.10 22.70
N ALA A 180 -5.77 -31.03 22.08
CA ALA A 180 -6.03 -31.64 20.79
C ALA A 180 -5.84 -30.61 19.68
N LEU A 181 -4.99 -30.93 18.68
CA LEU A 181 -4.82 -30.09 17.48
C LEU A 181 -5.68 -30.69 16.34
N ASN A 182 -6.74 -30.01 15.99
CA ASN A 182 -7.63 -30.39 14.89
C ASN A 182 -7.33 -29.53 13.66
N SER A 183 -7.29 -30.14 12.48
CA SER A 183 -7.09 -29.41 11.23
C SER A 183 -8.19 -29.72 10.22
N SER A 184 -8.75 -28.67 9.62
CA SER A 184 -9.70 -28.71 8.51
C SER A 184 -9.16 -27.88 7.37
N ILE A 185 -8.57 -28.53 6.38
CA ILE A 185 -7.85 -27.88 5.29
C ILE A 185 -8.54 -28.21 3.97
N GLU A 186 -9.15 -27.19 3.34
CA GLU A 186 -9.71 -27.28 1.99
C GLU A 186 -8.57 -27.51 0.99
N GLU A 187 -8.73 -28.50 0.11
CA GLU A 187 -7.72 -28.88 -0.87
C GLU A 187 -7.56 -27.83 -1.99
N GLU A 188 -6.41 -27.86 -2.66
CA GLU A 188 -6.12 -27.10 -3.87
C GLU A 188 -6.31 -25.58 -3.73
N ILE A 189 -5.97 -25.01 -2.58
CA ILE A 189 -5.88 -23.56 -2.40
C ILE A 189 -4.49 -23.10 -2.85
N TRP A 190 -4.46 -22.31 -3.93
CA TRP A 190 -3.23 -21.76 -4.50
C TRP A 190 -3.10 -20.27 -4.22
N VAL A 191 -1.90 -19.86 -3.83
CA VAL A 191 -1.54 -18.47 -3.62
C VAL A 191 -0.21 -18.16 -4.33
N ASN A 192 0.05 -16.88 -4.57
CA ASN A 192 1.39 -16.45 -5.01
C ASN A 192 2.17 -15.97 -3.80
N GLY A 193 3.21 -16.69 -3.42
CA GLY A 193 3.90 -16.42 -2.16
C GLY A 193 5.27 -17.07 -2.05
N ASN A 194 5.97 -16.72 -0.97
CA ASN A 194 7.24 -17.34 -0.58
C ASN A 194 6.99 -18.47 0.41
N SER A 195 7.43 -19.69 0.05
CA SER A 195 7.15 -20.88 0.85
C SER A 195 7.74 -20.80 2.26
N VAL A 196 8.95 -20.28 2.42
CA VAL A 196 9.63 -20.16 3.73
C VAL A 196 8.86 -19.21 4.66
N GLN A 197 8.44 -18.05 4.15
CA GLN A 197 7.68 -17.08 4.93
C GLN A 197 6.29 -17.60 5.30
N LEU A 198 5.58 -18.25 4.37
CA LEU A 198 4.24 -18.78 4.66
C LEU A 198 4.29 -19.99 5.61
N LYS A 199 5.34 -20.81 5.59
CA LYS A 199 5.60 -21.81 6.61
C LYS A 199 5.79 -21.15 7.98
N GLN A 200 6.66 -20.15 8.07
CA GLN A 200 6.92 -19.43 9.31
C GLN A 200 5.64 -18.78 9.87
N LEU A 201 4.82 -18.15 9.03
CA LEU A 201 3.54 -17.58 9.44
C LEU A 201 2.62 -18.66 10.04
N THR A 202 2.50 -19.82 9.36
CA THR A 202 1.67 -20.93 9.82
C THR A 202 2.15 -21.45 11.18
N SER A 203 3.46 -21.71 11.30
CA SER A 203 4.06 -22.18 12.54
C SER A 203 3.88 -21.22 13.70
N ILE A 204 4.03 -19.90 13.47
CA ILE A 204 3.77 -18.87 14.50
C ILE A 204 2.34 -18.93 15.02
N LEU A 205 1.36 -19.07 14.12
CA LEU A 205 -0.05 -19.12 14.52
C LEU A 205 -0.38 -20.39 15.30
N ILE A 206 0.13 -21.54 14.88
CA ILE A 206 -0.09 -22.82 15.57
C ILE A 206 0.57 -22.79 16.95
N ASP A 207 1.85 -22.37 17.04
CA ASP A 207 2.57 -22.26 18.31
C ASP A 207 1.83 -21.31 19.28
N ASN A 208 1.34 -20.19 18.78
CA ASN A 208 0.56 -19.24 19.58
C ASN A 208 -0.75 -19.88 20.09
N GLY A 209 -1.47 -20.61 19.24
CA GLY A 209 -2.70 -21.33 19.62
C GLY A 209 -2.45 -22.40 20.68
N ILE A 210 -1.40 -23.21 20.52
CA ILE A 210 -1.01 -24.24 21.48
C ILE A 210 -0.55 -23.65 22.82
N ARG A 211 0.16 -22.52 22.77
CA ARG A 211 0.68 -21.86 23.97
C ARG A 211 -0.40 -21.25 24.85
N HIS A 212 -1.38 -20.60 24.22
CA HIS A 212 -2.44 -19.86 24.90
C HIS A 212 -3.73 -20.66 25.01
N GLY A 213 -3.76 -21.87 24.47
CA GLY A 213 -4.87 -22.79 24.61
C GLY A 213 -5.03 -23.27 26.07
N SER A 214 -6.28 -23.42 26.52
CA SER A 214 -6.61 -23.94 27.84
C SER A 214 -6.40 -25.46 27.86
N GLN A 215 -5.77 -25.98 28.93
CA GLN A 215 -5.49 -27.41 29.08
C GLN A 215 -6.77 -28.25 28.99
N GLY A 216 -6.70 -29.38 28.30
CA GLY A 216 -7.86 -30.28 28.08
C GLY A 216 -8.81 -29.80 27.00
N LYS A 217 -8.43 -28.77 26.25
CA LYS A 217 -9.23 -28.15 25.17
C LYS A 217 -8.59 -28.38 23.80
N GLU A 218 -9.17 -27.73 22.80
CA GLU A 218 -8.79 -27.92 21.40
C GLU A 218 -8.17 -26.67 20.82
N VAL A 219 -7.22 -26.88 19.90
CA VAL A 219 -6.73 -25.88 18.95
C VAL A 219 -7.23 -26.29 17.58
N ASN A 220 -8.02 -25.42 16.94
CA ASN A 220 -8.62 -25.70 15.65
C ASN A 220 -7.96 -24.86 14.57
N LEU A 221 -7.34 -25.51 13.60
CA LEU A 221 -6.79 -24.89 12.42
C LEU A 221 -7.73 -25.10 11.24
N GLU A 222 -8.12 -24.04 10.57
CA GLU A 222 -8.97 -24.12 9.37
C GLU A 222 -8.32 -23.33 8.23
N LEU A 223 -8.25 -23.95 7.05
CA LEU A 223 -7.90 -23.28 5.79
C LEU A 223 -9.05 -23.46 4.80
N LYS A 224 -9.60 -22.35 4.35
CA LYS A 224 -10.71 -22.36 3.37
C LYS A 224 -10.64 -21.23 2.38
N ARG A 225 -11.31 -21.40 1.27
CA ARG A 225 -11.50 -20.37 0.25
C ARG A 225 -12.72 -19.52 0.59
N VAL A 226 -12.52 -18.21 0.70
CA VAL A 226 -13.63 -17.27 0.93
C VAL A 226 -13.56 -16.19 -0.13
N LYS A 227 -14.51 -16.20 -1.06
CA LYS A 227 -14.53 -15.29 -2.23
C LYS A 227 -13.21 -15.37 -3.00
N ASN A 228 -12.44 -14.31 -3.01
CA ASN A 228 -11.20 -14.21 -3.77
C ASN A 228 -9.95 -14.31 -2.85
N SER A 229 -10.09 -14.92 -1.67
CA SER A 229 -9.02 -15.03 -0.67
C SER A 229 -8.96 -16.44 -0.09
N ALA A 230 -7.75 -16.90 0.19
CA ALA A 230 -7.49 -17.98 1.12
C ALA A 230 -7.56 -17.42 2.54
N VAL A 231 -8.30 -18.07 3.42
CA VAL A 231 -8.42 -17.71 4.83
C VAL A 231 -7.89 -18.85 5.67
N LEU A 232 -6.75 -18.59 6.32
CA LEU A 232 -6.17 -19.46 7.33
C LEU A 232 -6.59 -18.93 8.70
N SER A 233 -7.21 -19.76 9.52
CA SER A 233 -7.54 -19.44 10.90
C SER A 233 -6.99 -20.46 11.87
N VAL A 234 -6.50 -19.98 13.01
CA VAL A 234 -6.15 -20.80 14.16
C VAL A 234 -6.95 -20.26 15.35
N ALA A 235 -7.74 -21.15 15.91
CA ALA A 235 -8.64 -20.85 17.02
C ALA A 235 -8.28 -21.72 18.23
N ASN A 236 -8.21 -21.12 19.39
CA ASN A 236 -8.04 -21.84 20.66
C ASN A 236 -9.03 -21.34 21.70
N GLU A 237 -9.48 -22.22 22.57
CA GLU A 237 -10.19 -21.83 23.77
C GLU A 237 -9.21 -21.17 24.74
N GLY A 238 -9.54 -19.97 25.19
CA GLY A 238 -8.66 -19.20 26.06
C GLY A 238 -9.35 -17.97 26.62
N ARG A 239 -8.64 -17.25 27.46
CA ARG A 239 -9.18 -16.02 28.05
C ARG A 239 -9.42 -14.98 26.96
N GLU A 240 -10.60 -14.37 27.03
CA GLU A 240 -10.94 -13.27 26.11
C GLU A 240 -9.94 -12.12 26.22
N ILE A 241 -9.46 -11.65 25.08
CA ILE A 241 -8.53 -10.53 24.98
C ILE A 241 -9.35 -9.24 24.90
N PRO A 242 -9.17 -8.27 25.81
CA PRO A 242 -9.87 -6.99 25.78
C PRO A 242 -9.66 -6.28 24.44
N GLU A 243 -10.69 -5.57 23.98
CA GLU A 243 -10.64 -4.91 22.65
C GLU A 243 -9.48 -3.93 22.51
N GLU A 244 -9.17 -3.20 23.58
CA GLU A 244 -8.02 -2.29 23.61
C GLU A 244 -6.70 -3.02 23.39
N GLN A 245 -6.51 -4.19 23.98
CA GLN A 245 -5.31 -5.02 23.83
C GLN A 245 -5.20 -5.66 22.44
N ARG A 246 -6.34 -6.01 21.80
CA ARG A 246 -6.34 -6.63 20.46
C ARG A 246 -5.64 -5.77 19.42
N LYS A 247 -5.71 -4.45 19.52
CA LYS A 247 -5.07 -3.49 18.60
C LYS A 247 -3.55 -3.56 18.66
N HIS A 248 -3.00 -3.89 19.84
CA HIS A 248 -1.56 -3.91 20.10
C HIS A 248 -0.92 -5.30 19.95
N LEU A 249 -1.70 -6.38 19.83
CA LEU A 249 -1.16 -7.76 19.73
C LEU A 249 -0.15 -7.97 18.62
N PHE A 250 -0.24 -7.19 17.54
CA PHE A 250 0.65 -7.26 16.38
C PHE A 250 1.78 -6.23 16.42
N GLU A 251 1.92 -5.50 17.53
CA GLU A 251 3.04 -4.59 17.75
C GLU A 251 4.27 -5.36 18.26
N ARG A 252 5.44 -4.85 17.96
CA ARG A 252 6.70 -5.46 18.38
C ARG A 252 6.83 -5.38 19.90
N PHE A 253 7.31 -6.47 20.51
CA PHE A 253 7.51 -6.60 21.95
C PHE A 253 6.24 -6.47 22.80
N TYR A 254 5.06 -6.43 22.18
CA TYR A 254 3.84 -6.39 22.94
C TYR A 254 3.56 -7.76 23.57
N ARG A 255 3.29 -7.76 24.87
CA ARG A 255 2.85 -8.91 25.66
C ARG A 255 1.78 -8.44 26.62
N SER A 256 0.70 -9.21 26.81
CA SER A 256 -0.26 -8.93 27.86
C SER A 256 0.42 -9.06 29.24
N ASP A 257 -0.09 -8.36 30.28
CA ASP A 257 0.52 -8.34 31.60
C ASP A 257 0.68 -9.73 32.22
N GLN A 258 -0.21 -10.67 31.89
CA GLN A 258 -0.13 -12.06 32.35
C GLN A 258 0.93 -12.88 31.59
N ALA A 259 1.14 -12.60 30.31
CA ALA A 259 2.20 -13.24 29.54
C ALA A 259 3.61 -12.77 29.94
N ARG A 260 3.74 -11.62 30.59
CA ARG A 260 5.01 -11.12 31.14
C ARG A 260 5.54 -11.95 32.29
N ALA A 261 4.65 -12.61 33.05
CA ALA A 261 5.01 -13.45 34.20
C ALA A 261 5.55 -14.84 33.79
N ALA A 262 5.34 -15.27 32.55
CA ALA A 262 5.83 -16.55 32.06
C ALA A 262 7.26 -16.40 31.48
N GLU A 263 8.20 -17.16 32.01
CA GLU A 263 9.63 -17.15 31.60
C GLU A 263 9.93 -17.84 30.26
N ASP A 264 8.97 -17.95 29.35
CA ASP A 264 8.97 -18.85 28.20
C ASP A 264 9.84 -18.46 26.99
N GLY A 265 10.79 -17.53 27.13
CA GLY A 265 11.72 -17.18 26.04
C GLY A 265 11.11 -16.54 24.78
N HIS A 266 9.84 -16.08 24.85
CA HIS A 266 9.15 -15.42 23.74
C HIS A 266 9.02 -13.92 23.97
N TYR A 267 9.58 -13.15 23.05
CA TYR A 267 9.79 -11.71 23.20
C TYR A 267 8.64 -10.84 22.65
N GLY A 268 7.49 -11.44 22.30
CA GLY A 268 6.37 -10.69 21.70
C GLY A 268 6.63 -10.26 20.25
N LEU A 269 7.47 -10.99 19.53
CA LEU A 269 7.80 -10.69 18.13
C LEU A 269 7.06 -11.59 17.13
N GLY A 270 6.58 -12.76 17.54
CA GLY A 270 5.96 -13.73 16.63
C GLY A 270 4.78 -13.16 15.84
N LEU A 271 3.80 -12.56 16.52
CA LEU A 271 2.63 -11.98 15.84
C LEU A 271 3.00 -10.76 14.98
N ALA A 272 4.02 -9.99 15.34
CA ALA A 272 4.54 -8.91 14.50
C ALA A 272 5.17 -9.47 13.21
N ILE A 273 5.94 -10.57 13.30
CA ILE A 273 6.48 -11.30 12.14
C ILE A 273 5.34 -11.83 11.27
N ALA A 274 4.34 -12.47 11.85
CA ALA A 274 3.18 -12.98 11.11
C ALA A 274 2.44 -11.86 10.37
N LYS A 275 2.29 -10.68 10.98
CA LYS A 275 1.72 -9.50 10.34
C LYS A 275 2.57 -9.02 9.16
N ALA A 276 3.88 -8.89 9.33
CA ALA A 276 4.79 -8.48 8.28
C ALA A 276 4.75 -9.46 7.09
N ILE A 277 4.76 -10.77 7.35
CA ILE A 277 4.63 -11.79 6.30
C ILE A 277 3.30 -11.66 5.57
N ALA A 278 2.17 -11.54 6.29
CA ALA A 278 0.86 -11.40 5.67
C ALA A 278 0.81 -10.16 4.75
N GLN A 279 1.35 -9.02 5.20
CA GLN A 279 1.42 -7.79 4.42
C GLN A 279 2.31 -7.91 3.18
N THR A 280 3.47 -8.55 3.29
CA THR A 280 4.37 -8.85 2.16
C THR A 280 3.65 -9.67 1.08
N HIS A 281 2.73 -10.55 1.47
CA HIS A 281 1.88 -11.34 0.58
C HIS A 281 0.58 -10.62 0.17
N LYS A 282 0.48 -9.29 0.36
CA LYS A 282 -0.71 -8.47 0.05
C LYS A 282 -1.97 -8.95 0.78
N GLY A 283 -1.77 -9.60 1.90
CA GLY A 283 -2.80 -10.12 2.78
C GLY A 283 -3.00 -9.26 4.02
N SER A 284 -3.73 -9.80 4.97
CA SER A 284 -3.98 -9.18 6.28
C SER A 284 -4.08 -10.23 7.36
N ILE A 285 -3.77 -9.84 8.59
CA ILE A 285 -3.98 -10.65 9.80
C ILE A 285 -4.85 -9.88 10.77
N GLN A 286 -5.72 -10.58 11.46
CA GLN A 286 -6.60 -10.01 12.50
C GLN A 286 -6.88 -11.04 13.59
N VAL A 287 -7.31 -10.57 14.76
CA VAL A 287 -7.77 -11.40 15.87
C VAL A 287 -9.24 -11.12 16.15
N GLN A 288 -9.99 -12.18 16.45
CA GLN A 288 -11.38 -12.11 16.90
C GLN A 288 -11.52 -12.94 18.17
N CYS A 289 -12.37 -12.47 19.08
CA CYS A 289 -12.75 -13.22 20.28
C CYS A 289 -14.26 -13.40 20.25
N ARG A 290 -14.71 -14.65 20.26
CA ARG A 290 -16.14 -15.01 20.26
C ARG A 290 -16.34 -16.26 21.11
N GLU A 291 -17.32 -16.24 21.99
CA GLU A 291 -17.77 -17.42 22.77
C GLU A 291 -16.62 -18.15 23.50
N GLY A 292 -15.68 -17.38 24.08
CA GLY A 292 -14.52 -17.95 24.77
C GLY A 292 -13.39 -18.44 23.85
N MET A 293 -13.53 -18.29 22.52
CA MET A 293 -12.51 -18.62 21.54
C MET A 293 -11.71 -17.40 21.13
N VAL A 294 -10.40 -17.51 21.08
CA VAL A 294 -9.49 -16.54 20.46
C VAL A 294 -9.11 -17.09 19.08
N ILE A 295 -9.42 -16.32 18.05
CA ILE A 295 -9.28 -16.73 16.65
C ILE A 295 -8.36 -15.77 15.93
N PHE A 296 -7.20 -16.24 15.48
CA PHE A 296 -6.33 -15.52 14.56
C PHE A 296 -6.69 -15.88 13.14
N LEU A 297 -6.92 -14.85 12.30
CA LEU A 297 -7.31 -15.03 10.90
C LEU A 297 -6.31 -14.32 9.99
N VAL A 298 -5.79 -15.07 9.04
CA VAL A 298 -4.96 -14.54 7.95
C VAL A 298 -5.72 -14.65 6.65
N LYS A 299 -5.79 -13.56 5.89
CA LYS A 299 -6.38 -13.52 4.55
C LYS A 299 -5.27 -13.27 3.55
N LEU A 300 -5.12 -14.16 2.59
CA LEU A 300 -4.19 -14.06 1.48
C LEU A 300 -4.95 -14.03 0.15
N PRO A 301 -4.54 -13.22 -0.83
CA PRO A 301 -5.17 -13.24 -2.14
C PRO A 301 -4.92 -14.58 -2.83
N LEU A 302 -5.98 -15.16 -3.41
CA LEU A 302 -5.85 -16.35 -4.24
C LEU A 302 -5.06 -16.04 -5.51
N GLN A 303 -4.34 -17.01 -6.01
CA GLN A 303 -3.70 -16.91 -7.32
C GLN A 303 -4.76 -16.73 -8.41
N LYS A 304 -4.61 -15.68 -9.22
CA LYS A 304 -5.47 -15.45 -10.39
C LYS A 304 -4.96 -16.29 -11.55
N GLY A 305 -5.74 -17.30 -11.96
CA GLY A 305 -5.58 -17.99 -13.23
C GLY A 305 -4.45 -19.03 -13.29
N ASN A 306 -4.76 -20.21 -13.78
CA ASN A 306 -3.92 -21.39 -14.00
C ASN A 306 -3.35 -22.04 -12.74
N THR A 307 -4.12 -22.96 -12.19
CA THR A 307 -3.55 -24.15 -11.54
C THR A 307 -2.54 -24.77 -12.52
N PRO A 308 -1.26 -24.95 -12.15
CA PRO A 308 -0.35 -25.75 -12.97
C PRO A 308 -1.03 -27.09 -13.17
N LYS A 309 -1.27 -27.48 -14.43
CA LYS A 309 -1.71 -28.84 -14.75
C LYS A 309 -0.62 -29.79 -14.24
N SER A 310 -1.00 -30.65 -13.33
CA SER A 310 -0.20 -31.77 -12.78
C SER A 310 0.45 -32.57 -13.90
#